data_de262700bf20206a431aa5e57457fe77
#
_entry.id   de262700bf20206a431aa5e57457fe77
#
_cell.length_a   1.000
_cell.length_b   1.000
_cell.length_c   1.000
_cell.angle_alpha   90.00
_cell.angle_beta   90.00
_cell.angle_gamma   90.00
#
_symmetry.space_group_name_H-M   'P 1'
#
loop_
_entity.id
_entity.type
_entity.pdbx_description
1 polymer ?
#
loop_
_entity_poly.entity_id
_entity_poly.type
_entity_poly.pdbx_seq_one_letter_code
_entity_poly.pdbx_strand_id
1 'polypeptide(L)'
;MDLELLDWLSTNTFPEEAKYRDLSYAERAYSDFVSDLRESVTTRALVFATIHVPATLLLMEKLDESGLITMVGKVNMDRNSPDFLRETTEESRRSTEEWLSESEGRFQRTFPILTPRFTPSCTDELMRELGALKARRGLPVQSHLSENLSELAWVKELCPWAGCYGETYRRPGLLYGEGKAVMAHCVY
;
A
#
# COMPACT_ATOMS: atom_id res chain seq x y z
N MET A 1 26.92 -1.51 3.91
CA MET A 1 26.48 -0.70 5.07
C MET A 1 24.95 -0.78 5.03
N ASP A 2 24.38 -1.54 5.93
CA ASP A 2 22.93 -1.73 5.97
C ASP A 2 22.33 -0.46 6.59
N LEU A 3 21.65 0.32 5.76
CA LEU A 3 20.88 1.47 6.23
C LEU A 3 19.71 0.95 7.08
N GLU A 4 19.39 1.64 8.17
CA GLU A 4 18.15 1.37 8.87
C GLU A 4 16.95 1.62 7.93
N LEU A 5 15.83 0.91 8.15
CA LEU A 5 14.65 0.96 7.28
C LEU A 5 14.24 2.41 6.95
N LEU A 6 14.18 3.29 7.93
CA LEU A 6 13.72 4.67 7.75
C LEU A 6 14.68 5.50 6.89
N ASP A 7 15.99 5.30 7.06
CA ASP A 7 17.01 5.93 6.22
C ASP A 7 16.93 5.40 4.79
N TRP A 8 16.73 4.09 4.64
CA TRP A 8 16.60 3.47 3.32
C TRP A 8 15.34 3.95 2.59
N LEU A 9 14.20 4.04 3.28
CA LEU A 9 12.97 4.61 2.72
C LEU A 9 13.19 6.04 2.23
N SER A 10 13.84 6.88 3.04
CA SER A 10 14.04 8.30 2.74
C SER A 10 15.04 8.54 1.61
N THR A 11 16.09 7.72 1.53
CA THR A 11 17.20 7.91 0.57
C THR A 11 16.99 7.18 -0.75
N ASN A 12 16.26 6.08 -0.76
CA ASN A 12 16.08 5.24 -1.94
C ASN A 12 14.63 5.12 -2.38
N THR A 13 13.73 4.63 -1.49
CA THR A 13 12.37 4.28 -1.89
C THR A 13 11.52 5.48 -2.26
N PHE A 14 11.47 6.50 -1.41
CA PHE A 14 10.60 7.65 -1.67
C PHE A 14 11.02 8.47 -2.90
N PRO A 15 12.32 8.77 -3.13
CA PRO A 15 12.74 9.42 -4.38
C PRO A 15 12.43 8.60 -5.63
N GLU A 16 12.54 7.28 -5.56
CA GLU A 16 12.20 6.39 -6.67
C GLU A 16 10.69 6.35 -6.92
N GLU A 17 9.89 6.17 -5.87
CA GLU A 17 8.43 6.13 -5.94
C GLU A 17 7.84 7.43 -6.51
N ALA A 18 8.43 8.58 -6.20
CA ALA A 18 7.98 9.87 -6.73
C ALA A 18 8.01 9.97 -8.26
N LYS A 19 8.90 9.22 -8.93
CA LYS A 19 9.02 9.22 -10.40
C LYS A 19 7.79 8.64 -11.08
N TYR A 20 7.02 7.79 -10.40
CA TYR A 20 5.79 7.18 -10.93
C TYR A 20 4.64 8.17 -11.14
N ARG A 21 4.79 9.41 -10.73
CA ARG A 21 3.91 10.52 -11.14
C ARG A 21 3.97 10.76 -12.66
N ASP A 22 5.13 10.52 -13.27
CA ASP A 22 5.31 10.53 -14.72
C ASP A 22 4.87 9.18 -15.30
N LEU A 23 3.76 9.17 -16.01
CA LEU A 23 3.22 7.95 -16.62
C LEU A 23 4.18 7.32 -17.64
N SER A 24 5.02 8.10 -18.32
CA SER A 24 6.01 7.55 -19.24
C SER A 24 7.14 6.82 -18.52
N TYR A 25 7.49 7.27 -17.33
CA TYR A 25 8.38 6.54 -16.43
C TYR A 25 7.71 5.27 -15.90
N ALA A 26 6.48 5.40 -15.38
CA ALA A 26 5.69 4.29 -14.84
C ALA A 26 5.49 3.19 -15.89
N GLU A 27 5.20 3.55 -17.13
CA GLU A 27 5.03 2.63 -18.27
C GLU A 27 6.25 1.73 -18.46
N ARG A 28 7.46 2.30 -18.49
CA ARG A 28 8.70 1.53 -18.66
C ARG A 28 8.99 0.66 -17.44
N ALA A 29 9.00 1.28 -16.25
CA ALA A 29 9.33 0.57 -15.01
C ALA A 29 8.36 -0.57 -14.71
N TYR A 30 7.07 -0.39 -14.94
CA TYR A 30 6.08 -1.44 -14.73
C TYR A 30 6.15 -2.51 -15.83
N SER A 31 6.52 -2.17 -17.07
CA SER A 31 6.76 -3.18 -18.11
C SER A 31 7.90 -4.10 -17.73
N ASP A 32 9.02 -3.54 -17.26
CA ASP A 32 10.18 -4.32 -16.80
C ASP A 32 9.80 -5.18 -15.59
N PHE A 33 9.14 -4.60 -14.58
CA PHE A 33 8.67 -5.31 -13.39
C PHE A 33 7.75 -6.49 -13.73
N VAL A 34 6.77 -6.29 -14.61
CA VAL A 34 5.82 -7.34 -14.99
C VAL A 34 6.53 -8.43 -15.83
N SER A 35 7.49 -8.05 -16.68
CA SER A 35 8.31 -9.02 -17.42
C SER A 35 9.12 -9.90 -16.46
N ASP A 36 9.83 -9.31 -15.51
CA ASP A 36 10.63 -10.03 -14.51
C ASP A 36 9.75 -10.95 -13.66
N LEU A 37 8.56 -10.47 -13.26
CA LEU A 37 7.62 -11.25 -12.48
C LEU A 37 7.12 -12.47 -13.25
N ARG A 38 6.85 -12.33 -14.56
CA ARG A 38 6.43 -13.44 -15.43
C ARG A 38 7.53 -14.47 -15.66
N GLU A 39 8.79 -14.03 -15.72
CA GLU A 39 9.94 -14.91 -15.87
C GLU A 39 10.30 -15.64 -14.58
N SER A 40 9.78 -15.18 -13.44
CA SER A 40 9.97 -15.84 -12.15
C SER A 40 9.05 -17.04 -11.96
N VAL A 41 9.20 -17.75 -10.82
CA VAL A 41 8.30 -18.84 -10.41
C VAL A 41 7.00 -18.33 -9.77
N THR A 42 6.81 -17.01 -9.70
CA THR A 42 5.65 -16.37 -9.07
C THR A 42 4.41 -16.52 -9.95
N THR A 43 3.34 -17.03 -9.41
CA THR A 43 2.03 -17.15 -10.09
C THR A 43 0.97 -16.21 -9.54
N ARG A 44 1.19 -15.71 -8.31
CA ARG A 44 0.30 -14.77 -7.61
C ARG A 44 1.12 -13.76 -6.85
N ALA A 45 0.72 -12.50 -6.89
CA ALA A 45 1.40 -11.42 -6.16
C ALA A 45 0.41 -10.46 -5.53
N LEU A 46 0.82 -9.93 -4.37
CA LEU A 46 0.21 -8.75 -3.76
C LEU A 46 1.20 -7.60 -3.92
N VAL A 47 0.77 -6.53 -4.58
CA VAL A 47 1.67 -5.47 -5.03
C VAL A 47 1.30 -4.15 -4.38
N PHE A 48 2.27 -3.55 -3.69
CA PHE A 48 2.19 -2.15 -3.26
C PHE A 48 2.55 -1.26 -4.45
N ALA A 49 1.60 -0.49 -4.95
CA ALA A 49 1.86 0.44 -6.05
C ALA A 49 2.40 1.78 -5.51
N THR A 50 1.77 2.87 -5.82
CA THR A 50 2.13 4.23 -5.39
C THR A 50 0.89 4.98 -4.93
N ILE A 51 1.04 6.22 -4.46
CA ILE A 51 -0.11 7.10 -4.16
C ILE A 51 -0.83 7.57 -5.43
N HIS A 52 -0.20 7.49 -6.61
CA HIS A 52 -0.72 8.05 -7.87
C HIS A 52 -1.73 7.11 -8.52
N VAL A 53 -3.01 7.51 -8.57
CA VAL A 53 -4.11 6.72 -9.16
C VAL A 53 -3.82 6.31 -10.60
N PRO A 54 -3.42 7.22 -11.53
CA PRO A 54 -3.17 6.82 -12.91
C PRO A 54 -2.07 5.77 -13.06
N ALA A 55 -0.96 5.90 -12.31
CA ALA A 55 0.12 4.91 -12.34
C ALA A 55 -0.31 3.56 -11.73
N THR A 56 -1.13 3.58 -10.68
CA THR A 56 -1.67 2.35 -10.08
C THR A 56 -2.59 1.60 -11.04
N LEU A 57 -3.45 2.30 -11.76
CA LEU A 57 -4.31 1.72 -12.80
C LEU A 57 -3.51 1.15 -13.96
N LEU A 58 -2.46 1.85 -14.40
CA LEU A 58 -1.53 1.36 -15.42
C LEU A 58 -0.84 0.06 -14.99
N LEU A 59 -0.39 -0.04 -13.75
CA LEU A 59 0.16 -1.28 -13.21
C LEU A 59 -0.86 -2.41 -13.21
N MET A 60 -2.10 -2.12 -12.79
CA MET A 60 -3.18 -3.11 -12.79
C MET A 60 -3.47 -3.64 -14.20
N GLU A 61 -3.48 -2.78 -15.21
CA GLU A 61 -3.67 -3.17 -16.61
C GLU A 61 -2.57 -4.11 -17.10
N LYS A 62 -1.30 -3.75 -16.89
CA LYS A 62 -0.16 -4.60 -17.26
C LYS A 62 -0.15 -5.96 -16.56
N LEU A 63 -0.50 -5.99 -15.28
CA LEU A 63 -0.60 -7.23 -14.52
C LEU A 63 -1.78 -8.09 -14.97
N ASP A 64 -2.92 -7.48 -15.30
CA ASP A 64 -4.08 -8.21 -15.83
C ASP A 64 -3.77 -8.88 -17.19
N GLU A 65 -3.10 -8.15 -18.07
CA GLU A 65 -2.63 -8.65 -19.38
C GLU A 65 -1.55 -9.72 -19.26
N SER A 66 -0.79 -9.74 -18.17
CA SER A 66 0.30 -10.70 -17.94
C SER A 66 -0.18 -12.15 -17.80
N GLY A 67 -1.45 -12.35 -17.43
CA GLY A 67 -2.03 -13.66 -17.11
C GLY A 67 -1.81 -14.12 -15.67
N LEU A 68 -1.03 -13.36 -14.86
CA LEU A 68 -0.85 -13.61 -13.43
C LEU A 68 -2.14 -13.27 -12.66
N ILE A 69 -2.33 -13.88 -11.49
CA ILE A 69 -3.39 -13.49 -10.56
C ILE A 69 -2.78 -12.57 -9.52
N THR A 70 -3.21 -11.32 -9.50
CA THR A 70 -2.60 -10.29 -8.63
C THR A 70 -3.62 -9.52 -7.83
N MET A 71 -3.19 -8.95 -6.72
CA MET A 71 -3.86 -7.86 -6.04
C MET A 71 -2.95 -6.66 -6.00
N VAL A 72 -3.45 -5.50 -6.38
CA VAL A 72 -2.69 -4.26 -6.42
C VAL A 72 -3.35 -3.26 -5.51
N GLY A 73 -2.55 -2.50 -4.77
CA GLY A 73 -3.06 -1.48 -3.90
C GLY A 73 -2.45 -0.10 -4.16
N LYS A 74 -3.34 0.90 -4.31
CA LYS A 74 -2.94 2.30 -4.18
C LYS A 74 -2.45 2.51 -2.76
N VAL A 75 -1.22 3.00 -2.61
CA VAL A 75 -0.63 3.26 -1.29
C VAL A 75 -1.28 4.48 -0.64
N ASN A 76 -1.52 4.40 0.65
CA ASN A 76 -2.06 5.47 1.46
C ASN A 76 -0.99 5.96 2.45
N MET A 77 -0.72 7.27 2.45
CA MET A 77 0.21 7.95 3.36
C MET A 77 -0.24 9.39 3.59
N ASP A 78 -0.48 9.78 4.83
CA ASP A 78 -0.88 11.14 5.21
C ASP A 78 -0.02 11.77 6.32
N ARG A 79 1.02 11.06 6.80
CA ARG A 79 2.02 11.58 7.74
C ARG A 79 3.39 10.95 7.52
N ASN A 80 4.44 11.56 8.07
CA ASN A 80 5.80 11.03 8.15
C ASN A 80 6.37 10.52 6.82
N SER A 81 5.95 11.12 5.73
CA SER A 81 6.45 10.91 4.38
C SER A 81 6.80 12.25 3.74
N PRO A 82 7.67 12.30 2.73
CA PRO A 82 7.99 13.54 2.04
C PRO A 82 6.74 14.20 1.44
N ASP A 83 6.72 15.53 1.40
CA ASP A 83 5.55 16.30 0.91
C ASP A 83 5.13 15.90 -0.52
N PHE A 84 6.08 15.50 -1.35
CA PHE A 84 5.83 15.06 -2.73
C PHE A 84 5.21 13.65 -2.84
N LEU A 85 5.14 12.90 -1.74
CA LEU A 85 4.49 11.57 -1.62
C LEU A 85 3.50 11.52 -0.45
N ARG A 86 3.02 12.67 0.02
CA ARG A 86 2.05 12.73 1.10
C ARG A 86 0.74 13.33 0.59
N GLU A 87 -0.35 12.66 0.87
CA GLU A 87 -1.70 13.17 0.73
C GLU A 87 -2.20 13.69 2.09
N THR A 88 -3.18 14.57 2.09
CA THR A 88 -4.01 14.76 3.29
C THR A 88 -4.91 13.54 3.48
N THR A 89 -5.46 13.33 4.67
CA THR A 89 -6.41 12.23 4.94
C THR A 89 -7.57 12.23 3.94
N GLU A 90 -8.14 13.42 3.67
CA GLU A 90 -9.26 13.58 2.73
C GLU A 90 -8.84 13.28 1.27
N GLU A 91 -7.67 13.75 0.84
CA GLU A 91 -7.15 13.44 -0.50
C GLU A 91 -6.91 11.94 -0.65
N SER A 92 -6.31 11.29 0.37
CA SER A 92 -6.04 9.85 0.35
C SER A 92 -7.33 9.04 0.30
N ARG A 93 -8.36 9.44 1.06
CA ARG A 93 -9.68 8.81 1.03
C ARG A 93 -10.31 8.95 -0.35
N ARG A 94 -10.37 10.18 -0.88
CA ARG A 94 -10.99 10.48 -2.19
C ARG A 94 -10.29 9.77 -3.33
N SER A 95 -8.97 9.85 -3.41
CA SER A 95 -8.19 9.18 -4.46
C SER A 95 -8.28 7.64 -4.37
N THR A 96 -8.47 7.10 -3.17
CA THR A 96 -8.72 5.66 -3.00
C THR A 96 -10.11 5.27 -3.53
N GLU A 97 -11.14 6.06 -3.24
CA GLU A 97 -12.49 5.81 -3.77
C GLU A 97 -12.55 5.98 -5.30
N GLU A 98 -11.87 6.99 -5.86
CA GLU A 98 -11.70 7.19 -7.29
C GLU A 98 -11.04 5.97 -7.96
N TRP A 99 -9.87 5.55 -7.45
CA TRP A 99 -9.17 4.37 -7.94
C TRP A 99 -10.02 3.10 -7.89
N LEU A 100 -10.74 2.87 -6.79
CA LEU A 100 -11.66 1.72 -6.67
C LEU A 100 -12.79 1.77 -7.69
N SER A 101 -13.36 2.95 -7.92
CA SER A 101 -14.43 3.15 -8.90
C SER A 101 -13.93 2.91 -10.33
N GLU A 102 -12.73 3.41 -10.68
CA GLU A 102 -12.15 3.23 -12.00
C GLU A 102 -11.65 1.81 -12.27
N SER A 103 -11.34 1.04 -11.22
CA SER A 103 -10.94 -0.37 -11.33
C SER A 103 -12.13 -1.35 -11.34
N GLU A 104 -13.33 -0.91 -10.98
CA GLU A 104 -14.50 -1.78 -10.83
C GLU A 104 -14.92 -2.39 -12.18
N GLY A 105 -14.89 -3.72 -12.26
CA GLY A 105 -15.26 -4.47 -13.47
C GLY A 105 -14.28 -4.35 -14.64
N ARG A 106 -13.19 -3.60 -14.49
CA ARG A 106 -12.22 -3.35 -15.55
C ARG A 106 -11.25 -4.52 -15.78
N PHE A 107 -10.88 -5.23 -14.71
CA PHE A 107 -9.85 -6.26 -14.72
C PHE A 107 -10.43 -7.64 -14.42
N GLN A 108 -9.83 -8.69 -14.98
CA GLN A 108 -10.29 -10.08 -14.82
C GLN A 108 -9.43 -10.88 -13.84
N ARG A 109 -8.14 -10.55 -13.73
CA ARG A 109 -7.14 -11.29 -12.96
C ARG A 109 -6.43 -10.44 -11.91
N THR A 110 -6.62 -9.13 -11.97
CA THR A 110 -6.03 -8.16 -11.05
C THR A 110 -7.13 -7.50 -10.24
N PHE A 111 -7.01 -7.57 -8.92
CA PHE A 111 -8.04 -7.13 -7.97
C PHE A 111 -7.50 -6.01 -7.06
N PRO A 112 -8.35 -5.08 -6.62
CA PRO A 112 -7.94 -4.06 -5.66
C PRO A 112 -7.73 -4.63 -4.26
N ILE A 113 -6.73 -4.09 -3.56
CA ILE A 113 -6.46 -4.36 -2.14
C ILE A 113 -6.12 -3.04 -1.43
N LEU A 114 -6.81 -2.70 -0.35
CA LEU A 114 -6.51 -1.49 0.41
C LEU A 114 -5.09 -1.56 0.99
N THR A 115 -4.34 -0.47 0.84
CA THR A 115 -2.91 -0.48 1.14
C THR A 115 -2.49 0.73 1.97
N PRO A 116 -2.90 0.83 3.26
CA PRO A 116 -2.16 1.68 4.18
C PRO A 116 -0.71 1.18 4.22
N ARG A 117 0.27 2.05 3.93
CA ARG A 117 1.66 1.60 3.79
C ARG A 117 2.15 0.90 5.06
N PHE A 118 2.06 1.60 6.18
CA PHE A 118 2.30 1.08 7.53
C PHE A 118 1.85 2.14 8.55
N THR A 119 1.68 1.78 9.80
CA THR A 119 1.16 2.69 10.82
C THR A 119 1.94 4.01 10.93
N PRO A 120 3.29 4.05 10.88
CA PRO A 120 4.01 5.33 10.97
C PRO A 120 3.68 6.34 9.88
N SER A 121 3.27 5.92 8.70
CA SER A 121 2.92 6.81 7.58
C SER A 121 1.41 7.11 7.45
N CYS A 122 0.60 6.55 8.35
CA CYS A 122 -0.86 6.74 8.33
C CYS A 122 -1.35 7.27 9.67
N THR A 123 -2.14 8.34 9.65
CA THR A 123 -2.79 8.84 10.88
C THR A 123 -3.89 7.88 11.34
N ASP A 124 -4.27 7.98 12.62
CA ASP A 124 -5.40 7.22 13.16
C ASP A 124 -6.71 7.56 12.44
N GLU A 125 -6.82 8.77 11.89
CA GLU A 125 -7.96 9.20 11.09
C GLU A 125 -7.99 8.47 9.75
N LEU A 126 -6.90 8.47 9.00
CA LEU A 126 -6.80 7.74 7.73
C LEU A 126 -7.05 6.24 7.93
N MET A 127 -6.48 5.65 8.97
CA MET A 127 -6.68 4.22 9.28
C MET A 127 -8.15 3.91 9.54
N ARG A 128 -8.91 4.80 10.23
CA ARG A 128 -10.35 4.64 10.45
C ARG A 128 -11.15 4.77 9.16
N GLU A 129 -10.82 5.75 8.30
CA GLU A 129 -11.47 5.92 6.99
C GLU A 129 -11.28 4.67 6.10
N LEU A 130 -10.06 4.13 6.04
CA LEU A 130 -9.77 2.90 5.29
C LEU A 130 -10.48 1.69 5.90
N GLY A 131 -10.57 1.58 7.22
CA GLY A 131 -11.33 0.53 7.91
C GLY A 131 -12.83 0.60 7.59
N ALA A 132 -13.41 1.80 7.58
CA ALA A 132 -14.79 2.00 7.18
C ALA A 132 -15.02 1.65 5.70
N LEU A 133 -14.09 2.01 4.81
CA LEU A 133 -14.13 1.67 3.39
C LEU A 133 -14.04 0.15 3.18
N LYS A 134 -13.13 -0.52 3.90
CA LYS A 134 -13.02 -1.99 3.94
C LYS A 134 -14.37 -2.64 4.28
N ALA A 135 -14.98 -2.20 5.36
CA ALA A 135 -16.25 -2.76 5.84
C ALA A 135 -17.41 -2.52 4.85
N ARG A 136 -17.46 -1.34 4.21
CA ARG A 136 -18.52 -1.03 3.23
C ARG A 136 -18.41 -1.84 1.93
N ARG A 137 -17.18 -2.13 1.47
CA ARG A 137 -16.93 -2.77 0.17
C ARG A 137 -16.45 -4.21 0.25
N GLY A 138 -16.24 -4.76 1.47
CA GLY A 138 -15.71 -6.12 1.66
C GLY A 138 -14.30 -6.34 1.13
N LEU A 139 -13.47 -5.28 1.09
CA LEU A 139 -12.14 -5.31 0.47
C LEU A 139 -11.10 -6.01 1.35
N PRO A 140 -10.12 -6.70 0.75
CA PRO A 140 -8.94 -7.13 1.45
C PRO A 140 -8.01 -5.95 1.76
N VAL A 141 -7.10 -6.16 2.70
CA VAL A 141 -6.09 -5.17 3.12
C VAL A 141 -4.71 -5.79 3.08
N GLN A 142 -3.71 -5.02 2.67
CA GLN A 142 -2.30 -5.33 2.89
C GLN A 142 -1.60 -4.16 3.58
N SER A 143 -0.57 -4.48 4.36
CA SER A 143 0.27 -3.48 5.01
C SER A 143 1.59 -4.11 5.47
N HIS A 144 2.47 -3.32 6.11
CA HIS A 144 3.68 -3.79 6.76
C HIS A 144 3.46 -3.79 8.28
N LEU A 145 3.99 -4.79 8.96
CA LEU A 145 3.83 -4.97 10.40
C LEU A 145 5.09 -5.59 11.00
N SER A 146 5.68 -4.90 11.97
CA SER A 146 6.76 -5.42 12.79
C SER A 146 7.97 -5.90 11.96
N GLU A 147 8.48 -5.04 11.08
CA GLU A 147 9.64 -5.33 10.22
C GLU A 147 10.96 -5.22 10.98
N ASN A 148 11.10 -4.19 11.83
CA ASN A 148 12.31 -3.98 12.63
C ASN A 148 12.02 -3.31 13.99
N LEU A 149 13.03 -3.30 14.87
CA LEU A 149 12.90 -2.80 16.23
C LEU A 149 12.73 -1.27 16.31
N SER A 150 13.35 -0.51 15.42
CA SER A 150 13.19 0.96 15.39
C SER A 150 11.78 1.35 14.97
N GLU A 151 11.19 0.61 14.03
CA GLU A 151 9.78 0.78 13.66
C GLU A 151 8.84 0.51 14.84
N LEU A 152 9.07 -0.56 15.60
CA LEU A 152 8.27 -0.85 16.79
C LEU A 152 8.33 0.27 17.84
N ALA A 153 9.53 0.78 18.10
CA ALA A 153 9.72 1.90 19.02
C ALA A 153 8.95 3.14 18.55
N TRP A 154 9.04 3.46 17.26
CA TRP A 154 8.34 4.59 16.67
C TRP A 154 6.82 4.44 16.71
N VAL A 155 6.28 3.27 16.42
CA VAL A 155 4.83 3.00 16.55
C VAL A 155 4.37 3.17 18.00
N LYS A 156 5.16 2.76 18.99
CA LYS A 156 4.84 2.95 20.40
C LYS A 156 4.76 4.44 20.78
N GLU A 157 5.63 5.27 20.20
CA GLU A 157 5.59 6.73 20.41
C GLU A 157 4.38 7.37 19.73
N LEU A 158 4.08 6.97 18.48
CA LEU A 158 2.98 7.53 17.68
C LEU A 158 1.60 7.07 18.17
N CYS A 159 1.51 5.86 18.69
CA CYS A 159 0.26 5.20 19.10
C CYS A 159 0.36 4.68 20.56
N PRO A 160 0.57 5.55 21.58
CA PRO A 160 0.74 5.13 22.97
C PRO A 160 -0.50 4.44 23.56
N TRP A 161 -1.64 4.57 22.88
CA TRP A 161 -2.89 3.92 23.23
C TRP A 161 -2.94 2.43 22.83
N ALA A 162 -2.03 1.96 21.97
CA ALA A 162 -2.00 0.57 21.49
C ALA A 162 -1.13 -0.30 22.42
N GLY A 163 -1.66 -1.41 22.87
CA GLY A 163 -0.92 -2.38 23.68
C GLY A 163 0.11 -3.18 22.88
N CYS A 164 -0.08 -3.29 21.56
CA CYS A 164 0.87 -3.85 20.62
C CYS A 164 0.66 -3.26 19.23
N TYR A 165 1.66 -3.43 18.34
CA TYR A 165 1.58 -2.86 16.99
C TYR A 165 0.33 -3.33 16.23
N GLY A 166 -0.04 -4.60 16.31
CA GLY A 166 -1.25 -5.12 15.63
C GLY A 166 -2.56 -4.43 16.04
N GLU A 167 -2.63 -3.80 17.22
CA GLU A 167 -3.81 -3.04 17.61
C GLU A 167 -4.06 -1.81 16.78
N THR A 168 -3.03 -1.21 16.18
CA THR A 168 -3.16 -0.06 15.27
C THR A 168 -3.93 -0.41 14.00
N TYR A 169 -3.94 -1.67 13.60
CA TYR A 169 -4.75 -2.21 12.51
C TYR A 169 -6.07 -2.82 12.99
N ARG A 170 -6.06 -3.46 14.16
CA ARG A 170 -7.24 -4.10 14.71
C ARG A 170 -8.33 -3.10 15.07
N ARG A 171 -7.97 -2.03 15.75
CA ARG A 171 -8.93 -1.03 16.25
C ARG A 171 -9.70 -0.31 15.13
N PRO A 172 -9.09 0.12 14.02
CA PRO A 172 -9.82 0.66 12.88
C PRO A 172 -10.55 -0.39 12.02
N GLY A 173 -10.47 -1.68 12.34
CA GLY A 173 -11.16 -2.75 11.60
C GLY A 173 -10.42 -3.25 10.35
N LEU A 174 -9.13 -2.93 10.20
CA LEU A 174 -8.34 -3.32 9.03
C LEU A 174 -7.86 -4.78 9.09
N LEU A 175 -7.67 -5.34 10.30
CA LEU A 175 -7.13 -6.68 10.49
C LEU A 175 -8.20 -7.79 10.46
N TYR A 176 -9.43 -7.49 10.85
CA TYR A 176 -10.52 -8.45 10.97
C TYR A 176 -11.78 -8.03 10.20
N GLY A 177 -12.78 -8.92 10.14
CA GLY A 177 -14.06 -8.70 9.44
C GLY A 177 -14.05 -9.23 8.01
N GLU A 178 -15.02 -8.84 7.22
CA GLU A 178 -15.09 -9.18 5.79
C GLU A 178 -13.87 -8.64 5.05
N GLY A 179 -13.37 -9.40 4.09
CA GLY A 179 -12.08 -9.17 3.45
C GLY A 179 -10.92 -9.60 4.36
N LYS A 180 -9.94 -10.25 3.75
CA LYS A 180 -8.74 -10.74 4.46
C LYS A 180 -7.72 -9.63 4.63
N ALA A 181 -6.84 -9.78 5.60
CA ALA A 181 -5.66 -8.93 5.77
C ALA A 181 -4.39 -9.75 5.54
N VAL A 182 -3.44 -9.17 4.84
CA VAL A 182 -2.10 -9.72 4.64
C VAL A 182 -1.09 -8.70 5.15
N MET A 183 -0.33 -9.10 6.15
CA MET A 183 0.71 -8.25 6.75
C MET A 183 2.08 -8.76 6.35
N ALA A 184 2.86 -7.90 5.70
CA ALA A 184 4.24 -8.20 5.36
C ALA A 184 5.11 -8.17 6.63
N HIS A 185 6.15 -8.98 6.64
CA HIS A 185 7.14 -9.18 7.70
C HIS A 185 6.63 -9.93 8.91
N CYS A 186 6.03 -9.30 9.91
CA CYS A 186 5.62 -9.91 11.20
C CYS A 186 6.78 -10.65 11.89
N VAL A 187 7.96 -10.03 11.94
CA VAL A 187 9.21 -10.66 12.43
C VAL A 187 9.35 -10.51 13.95
N TYR A 188 8.79 -9.44 14.53
CA TYR A 188 8.90 -9.10 15.95
C TYR A 188 7.56 -9.09 16.66
#